data_2fd9000bc455fb506e5390542481fe85
#
_entry.id   2fd9000bc455fb506e5390542481fe85
#
_cell.length_a   1.000
_cell.length_b   1.000
_cell.length_c   1.000
_cell.angle_alpha   90.00
_cell.angle_beta   90.00
_cell.angle_gamma   90.00
#
_symmetry.space_group_name_H-M   'P 1'
#
loop_
_entity.id
_entity.type
_entity.pdbx_description
1 polymer ?
#
loop_
_entity_poly.entity_id
_entity_poly.type
_entity_poly.pdbx_seq_one_letter_code
_entity_poly.pdbx_strand_id
1 'polypeptide(L)'
;LSLIEFMTVEPTDDPELFIGRSEPYGQFGIYGGHYLGQALAAALQTVPEPMLAQSFHGYFLAGGVPGKDLQYRVTSLRDAKRGATRTITAFQGDTQVFFMMAAFKQPEAGDQHQKVGPDVAQARAADNLHAARQLPFMFPIELHDRVEIEWASKTFFEGSPGDPHPLRLWMRVRGGELLDERERQIVMAFLADGPLALNSIIHHGVPMDTHRGASIDQAAWFHR
;
A
#
# COMPACT_ATOMS: atom_id res chain seq x y z
N LEU A 1 11.42 9.22 -11.23
CA LEU A 1 11.39 8.91 -9.78
C LEU A 1 11.12 7.43 -9.60
N SER A 2 11.87 6.77 -8.71
CA SER A 2 11.56 5.40 -8.26
C SER A 2 10.28 5.41 -7.43
N LEU A 3 9.69 4.23 -7.14
CA LEU A 3 8.48 4.18 -6.32
C LEU A 3 8.75 4.69 -4.90
N ILE A 4 9.92 4.37 -4.32
CA ILE A 4 10.25 4.82 -2.96
C ILE A 4 10.44 6.34 -2.88
N GLU A 5 11.08 6.95 -3.86
CA GLU A 5 11.18 8.43 -3.93
C GLU A 5 9.80 9.09 -4.00
N PHE A 6 8.86 8.43 -4.68
CA PHE A 6 7.48 8.87 -4.75
C PHE A 6 6.73 8.75 -3.42
N MET A 7 7.10 7.79 -2.58
CA MET A 7 6.54 7.60 -1.23
C MET A 7 7.25 8.42 -0.14
N THR A 8 8.35 9.08 -0.47
CA THR A 8 9.07 9.93 0.47
C THR A 8 8.23 11.14 0.89
N VAL A 9 8.27 11.46 2.18
CA VAL A 9 7.66 12.67 2.74
C VAL A 9 8.74 13.59 3.32
N GLU A 10 8.57 14.88 3.13
CA GLU A 10 9.51 15.92 3.57
C GLU A 10 9.14 16.40 4.98
N PRO A 11 10.08 16.42 5.95
CA PRO A 11 9.82 17.01 7.25
C PRO A 11 9.63 18.53 7.13
N THR A 12 8.92 19.12 8.09
CA THR A 12 8.74 20.56 8.20
C THR A 12 9.43 21.10 9.48
N ASP A 13 9.29 22.39 9.76
CA ASP A 13 9.75 22.97 11.04
C ASP A 13 8.97 22.41 12.24
N ASP A 14 7.77 21.89 12.03
CA ASP A 14 7.00 21.14 13.02
C ASP A 14 7.39 19.65 12.94
N PRO A 15 8.03 19.07 13.98
CA PRO A 15 8.53 17.71 13.96
C PRO A 15 7.44 16.64 13.84
N GLU A 16 6.18 17.01 14.03
CA GLU A 16 5.02 16.14 13.87
C GLU A 16 4.33 16.27 12.50
N LEU A 17 4.80 17.19 11.63
CA LEU A 17 4.18 17.50 10.35
C LEU A 17 5.13 17.20 9.18
N PHE A 18 4.63 16.43 8.21
CA PHE A 18 5.34 16.05 7.01
C PHE A 18 4.54 16.41 5.76
N ILE A 19 5.22 16.72 4.68
CA ILE A 19 4.60 17.02 3.38
C ILE A 19 4.87 15.86 2.43
N GLY A 20 3.81 15.27 1.91
CA GLY A 20 3.86 14.25 0.86
C GLY A 20 3.40 14.83 -0.47
N ARG A 21 4.18 14.63 -1.52
CA ARG A 21 3.80 15.06 -2.86
C ARG A 21 2.80 14.11 -3.46
N SER A 22 1.83 14.64 -4.16
CA SER A 22 0.87 13.89 -4.96
C SER A 22 1.02 14.28 -6.43
N GLU A 23 1.18 13.30 -7.31
CA GLU A 23 1.24 13.55 -8.74
C GLU A 23 -0.18 13.62 -9.35
N PRO A 24 -0.37 14.30 -10.50
CA PRO A 24 -1.69 14.49 -11.12
C PRO A 24 -2.15 13.24 -11.88
N TYR A 25 -2.12 12.08 -11.24
CA TYR A 25 -2.66 10.86 -11.83
C TYR A 25 -3.76 10.25 -10.95
N GLY A 26 -4.61 9.46 -11.59
CA GLY A 26 -5.77 8.85 -10.98
C GLY A 26 -7.06 9.48 -11.51
N GLN A 27 -7.92 8.65 -12.10
CA GLN A 27 -9.19 9.10 -12.67
C GLN A 27 -10.25 9.37 -11.59
N PHE A 28 -10.07 8.83 -10.38
CA PHE A 28 -11.09 8.82 -9.33
C PHE A 28 -10.62 9.41 -8.00
N GLY A 29 -9.50 10.11 -7.99
CA GLY A 29 -8.86 10.62 -6.79
C GLY A 29 -7.45 10.06 -6.61
N ILE A 30 -6.84 10.36 -5.48
CA ILE A 30 -5.53 9.80 -5.12
C ILE A 30 -5.70 8.30 -4.84
N TYR A 31 -4.82 7.48 -5.38
CA TYR A 31 -4.77 6.04 -5.12
C TYR A 31 -4.58 5.75 -3.62
N GLY A 32 -5.37 4.84 -3.04
CA GLY A 32 -5.37 4.59 -1.60
C GLY A 32 -4.02 4.11 -1.06
N GLY A 33 -3.30 3.29 -1.84
CA GLY A 33 -1.93 2.88 -1.50
C GLY A 33 -0.95 4.04 -1.34
N HIS A 34 -1.20 5.18 -2.00
CA HIS A 34 -0.41 6.39 -1.83
C HIS A 34 -0.51 6.94 -0.40
N TYR A 35 -1.73 7.02 0.15
CA TYR A 35 -1.93 7.41 1.55
C TYR A 35 -1.26 6.44 2.51
N LEU A 36 -1.42 5.13 2.27
CA LEU A 36 -0.84 4.08 3.12
C LEU A 36 0.70 4.16 3.14
N GLY A 37 1.32 4.26 1.98
CA GLY A 37 2.78 4.35 1.85
C GLY A 37 3.35 5.61 2.49
N GLN A 38 2.82 6.78 2.15
CA GLN A 38 3.32 8.05 2.70
C GLN A 38 3.01 8.22 4.19
N ALA A 39 1.84 7.78 4.69
CA ALA A 39 1.54 7.81 6.11
C ALA A 39 2.51 6.92 6.91
N LEU A 40 2.83 5.73 6.38
CA LEU A 40 3.81 4.85 7.00
C LEU A 40 5.22 5.46 6.95
N ALA A 41 5.60 6.09 5.83
CA ALA A 41 6.88 6.79 5.70
C ALA A 41 7.03 7.95 6.70
N ALA A 42 5.97 8.74 6.88
CA ALA A 42 5.93 9.80 7.89
C ALA A 42 6.10 9.24 9.31
N ALA A 43 5.35 8.19 9.65
CA ALA A 43 5.42 7.57 10.97
C ALA A 43 6.81 6.98 11.26
N LEU A 44 7.43 6.31 10.28
CA LEU A 44 8.77 5.72 10.42
C LEU A 44 9.87 6.76 10.68
N GLN A 45 9.70 8.01 10.24
CA GLN A 45 10.63 9.09 10.57
C GLN A 45 10.55 9.52 12.04
N THR A 46 9.47 9.20 12.75
CA THR A 46 9.26 9.58 14.16
C THR A 46 9.60 8.48 15.16
N VAL A 47 9.98 7.29 14.69
CA VAL A 47 10.35 6.17 15.56
C VAL A 47 11.84 5.83 15.41
N PRO A 48 12.53 5.52 16.53
CA PRO A 48 13.96 5.24 16.49
C PRO A 48 14.27 3.97 15.70
N GLU A 49 15.43 3.94 15.04
CA GLU A 49 15.97 2.69 14.51
C GLU A 49 16.42 1.75 15.64
N PRO A 50 16.33 0.43 15.44
CA PRO A 50 15.90 -0.29 14.24
C PRO A 50 14.41 -0.70 14.25
N MET A 51 13.51 0.08 14.86
CA MET A 51 12.09 -0.27 14.88
C MET A 51 11.50 -0.34 13.48
N LEU A 52 10.69 -1.34 13.26
CA LEU A 52 9.96 -1.63 12.03
C LEU A 52 8.46 -1.62 12.30
N ALA A 53 7.66 -1.37 11.28
CA ALA A 53 6.23 -1.51 11.39
C ALA A 53 5.85 -2.97 11.69
N GLN A 54 4.97 -3.18 12.66
CA GLN A 54 4.38 -4.47 12.98
C GLN A 54 3.00 -4.59 12.37
N SER A 55 2.20 -3.52 12.45
CA SER A 55 0.85 -3.46 11.88
C SER A 55 0.42 -2.03 11.66
N PHE A 56 -0.54 -1.87 10.79
CA PHE A 56 -1.32 -0.64 10.68
C PHE A 56 -2.80 -0.94 10.40
N HIS A 57 -3.65 0.05 10.70
CA HIS A 57 -5.02 0.13 10.24
C HIS A 57 -5.29 1.56 9.76
N GLY A 58 -5.64 1.71 8.50
CA GLY A 58 -5.92 2.99 7.84
C GLY A 58 -7.38 3.09 7.39
N TYR A 59 -7.96 4.30 7.45
CA TYR A 59 -9.31 4.63 7.01
C TYR A 59 -9.25 5.70 5.94
N PHE A 60 -9.93 5.46 4.83
CA PHE A 60 -10.09 6.42 3.73
C PHE A 60 -11.34 7.26 3.99
N LEU A 61 -11.16 8.53 4.32
CA LEU A 61 -12.23 9.41 4.81
C LEU A 61 -12.84 10.27 3.72
N ALA A 62 -12.01 10.69 2.76
CA ALA A 62 -12.44 11.46 1.59
C ALA A 62 -11.50 11.23 0.42
N GLY A 63 -12.01 11.41 -0.79
CA GLY A 63 -11.18 11.44 -1.99
C GLY A 63 -10.28 12.68 -1.99
N GLY A 64 -8.98 12.49 -2.20
CA GLY A 64 -8.05 13.59 -2.40
C GLY A 64 -8.04 14.07 -3.83
N VAL A 65 -7.50 15.27 -4.04
CA VAL A 65 -7.30 15.88 -5.35
C VAL A 65 -5.89 15.54 -5.86
N PRO A 66 -5.74 14.76 -6.95
CA PRO A 66 -4.44 14.46 -7.52
C PRO A 66 -3.68 15.74 -7.89
N GLY A 67 -2.36 15.73 -7.71
CA GLY A 67 -1.48 16.87 -7.99
C GLY A 67 -1.46 17.95 -6.92
N LYS A 68 -2.19 17.77 -5.81
CA LYS A 68 -2.09 18.63 -4.63
C LYS A 68 -1.39 17.88 -3.50
N ASP A 69 -0.45 18.55 -2.86
CA ASP A 69 0.30 18.00 -1.74
C ASP A 69 -0.59 17.60 -0.56
N LEU A 70 -0.12 16.60 0.16
CA LEU A 70 -0.73 16.06 1.37
C LEU A 70 0.09 16.48 2.60
N GLN A 71 -0.59 16.81 3.67
CA GLN A 71 0.01 17.07 4.97
C GLN A 71 -0.26 15.85 5.87
N TYR A 72 0.80 15.24 6.42
CA TYR A 72 0.72 14.12 7.34
C TYR A 72 1.10 14.56 8.74
N ARG A 73 0.14 14.66 9.64
CA ARG A 73 0.38 14.89 11.06
C ARG A 73 0.53 13.57 11.78
N VAL A 74 1.68 13.39 12.41
CA VAL A 74 2.01 12.18 13.18
C VAL A 74 1.93 12.51 14.66
N THR A 75 1.12 11.76 15.41
CA THR A 75 1.03 11.90 16.87
C THR A 75 1.54 10.66 17.57
N SER A 76 2.46 10.85 18.51
CA SER A 76 2.96 9.78 19.37
C SER A 76 1.93 9.42 20.43
N LEU A 77 1.43 8.17 20.37
CA LEU A 77 0.54 7.64 21.42
C LEU A 77 1.32 6.89 22.50
N ARG A 78 2.42 6.27 22.12
CA ARG A 78 3.25 5.48 23.01
C ARG A 78 4.67 5.41 22.48
N ASP A 79 5.62 5.60 23.42
CA ASP A 79 7.03 5.31 23.22
C ASP A 79 7.51 4.39 24.35
N ALA A 80 8.08 3.26 23.99
CA ALA A 80 8.69 2.30 24.89
C ALA A 80 10.00 1.79 24.30
N LYS A 81 10.83 1.18 25.13
CA LYS A 81 12.17 0.68 24.73
C LYS A 81 12.14 -0.23 23.49
N ARG A 82 11.09 -1.02 23.30
CA ARG A 82 10.99 -2.03 22.25
C ARG A 82 9.80 -1.86 21.32
N GLY A 83 9.05 -0.77 21.44
CA GLY A 83 7.88 -0.56 20.60
C GLY A 83 7.32 0.83 20.73
N ALA A 84 6.67 1.29 19.67
CA ALA A 84 6.02 2.58 19.58
C ALA A 84 4.64 2.45 18.94
N THR A 85 3.79 3.45 19.16
CA THR A 85 2.49 3.55 18.49
C THR A 85 2.29 4.97 18.02
N ARG A 86 1.84 5.14 16.78
CA ARG A 86 1.59 6.43 16.14
C ARG A 86 0.18 6.45 15.57
N THR A 87 -0.44 7.62 15.63
CA THR A 87 -1.54 7.95 14.71
C THR A 87 -1.04 8.93 13.68
N ILE A 88 -1.55 8.79 12.47
CA ILE A 88 -1.22 9.61 11.32
C ILE A 88 -2.52 10.11 10.70
N THR A 89 -2.65 11.41 10.58
CA THR A 89 -3.79 12.04 9.91
C THR A 89 -3.30 12.78 8.68
N ALA A 90 -3.87 12.44 7.51
CA ALA A 90 -3.55 13.13 6.28
C ALA A 90 -4.62 14.18 5.95
N PHE A 91 -4.16 15.35 5.52
CA PHE A 91 -5.00 16.48 5.13
C PHE A 91 -4.64 16.98 3.74
N GLN A 92 -5.64 17.53 3.03
CA GLN A 92 -5.46 18.44 1.91
C GLN A 92 -6.20 19.74 2.22
N GLY A 93 -5.45 20.81 2.49
CA GLY A 93 -6.01 22.02 3.09
C GLY A 93 -6.65 21.69 4.45
N ASP A 94 -7.91 22.08 4.65
CA ASP A 94 -8.66 21.80 5.88
C ASP A 94 -9.39 20.45 5.87
N THR A 95 -9.32 19.70 4.77
CA THR A 95 -10.05 18.43 4.62
C THR A 95 -9.19 17.26 5.08
N GLN A 96 -9.66 16.54 6.10
CA GLN A 96 -9.07 15.27 6.49
C GLN A 96 -9.44 14.19 5.46
N VAL A 97 -8.45 13.63 4.78
CA VAL A 97 -8.66 12.67 3.69
C VAL A 97 -8.34 11.23 4.11
N PHE A 98 -7.45 11.05 5.10
CA PHE A 98 -7.04 9.73 5.56
C PHE A 98 -6.64 9.76 7.04
N PHE A 99 -6.80 8.62 7.73
CA PHE A 99 -6.35 8.39 9.09
C PHE A 99 -5.73 7.00 9.21
N MET A 100 -4.63 6.86 9.94
CA MET A 100 -3.98 5.57 10.22
C MET A 100 -3.54 5.49 11.68
N MET A 101 -3.65 4.31 12.28
CA MET A 101 -2.94 3.93 13.48
C MET A 101 -1.92 2.84 13.12
N ALA A 102 -0.66 3.01 13.56
CA ALA A 102 0.43 2.08 13.28
C ALA A 102 1.19 1.71 14.56
N ALA A 103 1.53 0.43 14.69
CA ALA A 103 2.37 -0.10 15.74
C ALA A 103 3.75 -0.46 15.19
N PHE A 104 4.80 -0.15 15.97
CA PHE A 104 6.19 -0.40 15.63
C PHE A 104 6.86 -1.25 16.69
N LYS A 105 7.76 -2.12 16.27
CA LYS A 105 8.48 -3.02 17.16
C LYS A 105 9.95 -3.13 16.77
N GLN A 106 10.83 -3.20 17.77
CA GLN A 106 12.22 -3.56 17.54
C GLN A 106 12.30 -5.04 17.12
N PRO A 107 13.08 -5.36 16.08
CA PRO A 107 13.35 -6.74 15.70
C PRO A 107 13.89 -7.55 16.87
N GLU A 108 13.37 -8.74 17.06
CA GLU A 108 13.84 -9.68 18.07
C GLU A 108 13.74 -11.13 17.57
N ALA A 109 14.63 -11.98 18.03
CA ALA A 109 14.56 -13.41 17.80
C ALA A 109 13.40 -14.01 18.61
N GLY A 110 12.74 -15.00 18.06
CA GLY A 110 11.63 -15.71 18.73
C GLY A 110 11.20 -16.95 17.94
N ASP A 111 10.27 -17.69 18.51
CA ASP A 111 9.67 -18.84 17.84
C ASP A 111 8.88 -18.38 16.60
N GLN A 112 9.03 -19.12 15.53
CA GLN A 112 8.38 -18.84 14.26
C GLN A 112 7.44 -19.99 13.87
N HIS A 113 6.28 -19.63 13.38
CA HIS A 113 5.37 -20.57 12.75
C HIS A 113 4.61 -19.86 11.62
N GLN A 114 4.33 -20.58 10.56
CA GLN A 114 3.40 -20.15 9.52
C GLN A 114 2.67 -21.35 8.93
N LYS A 115 1.46 -21.10 8.45
CA LYS A 115 0.76 -22.08 7.63
C LYS A 115 1.48 -22.23 6.30
N VAL A 116 1.50 -23.45 5.78
CA VAL A 116 1.97 -23.68 4.40
C VAL A 116 1.11 -22.83 3.46
N GLY A 117 1.74 -21.95 2.72
CA GLY A 117 1.05 -21.16 1.71
C GLY A 117 0.52 -22.00 0.56
N PRO A 118 -0.43 -21.50 -0.23
CA PRO A 118 -0.86 -22.18 -1.45
C PRO A 118 0.35 -22.36 -2.38
N ASP A 119 0.37 -23.48 -3.10
CA ASP A 119 1.34 -23.67 -4.16
C ASP A 119 1.02 -22.69 -5.30
N VAL A 120 1.85 -21.68 -5.42
CA VAL A 120 1.71 -20.62 -6.42
C VAL A 120 2.87 -20.78 -7.39
N ALA A 121 2.57 -20.96 -8.68
CA ALA A 121 3.60 -20.99 -9.71
C ALA A 121 4.53 -19.78 -9.57
N GLN A 122 5.84 -20.00 -9.71
CA GLN A 122 6.81 -18.93 -9.68
C GLN A 122 6.49 -17.88 -10.76
N ALA A 123 6.71 -16.62 -10.43
CA ALA A 123 6.55 -15.54 -11.38
C ALA A 123 7.35 -15.83 -12.66
N ARG A 124 6.67 -15.88 -13.79
CA ARG A 124 7.28 -16.03 -15.10
C ARG A 124 7.34 -14.67 -15.76
N ALA A 125 8.55 -14.23 -16.09
CA ALA A 125 8.76 -12.95 -16.74
C ALA A 125 7.98 -12.85 -18.07
N ALA A 126 7.44 -11.70 -18.34
CA ALA A 126 7.14 -11.06 -19.62
C ALA A 126 5.74 -11.15 -20.23
N ASP A 127 4.97 -12.23 -20.14
CA ASP A 127 3.73 -12.30 -20.94
C ASP A 127 2.51 -11.57 -20.32
N ASN A 128 2.59 -11.18 -19.07
CA ASN A 128 1.45 -10.66 -18.28
C ASN A 128 1.41 -9.13 -18.11
N LEU A 129 2.43 -8.41 -18.55
CA LEU A 129 2.43 -6.94 -18.51
C LEU A 129 1.26 -6.33 -19.31
N HIS A 130 0.84 -7.05 -20.35
CA HIS A 130 -0.28 -6.64 -21.19
C HIS A 130 -1.62 -6.75 -20.46
N ALA A 131 -1.80 -7.79 -19.64
CA ALA A 131 -3.01 -7.97 -18.84
C ALA A 131 -3.13 -6.91 -17.72
N ALA A 132 -2.03 -6.55 -17.07
CA ALA A 132 -2.02 -5.50 -16.05
C ALA A 132 -2.40 -4.12 -16.64
N ARG A 133 -1.96 -3.81 -17.86
CA ARG A 133 -2.34 -2.58 -18.57
C ARG A 133 -3.82 -2.50 -18.95
N GLN A 134 -4.52 -3.64 -18.98
CA GLN A 134 -5.96 -3.69 -19.23
C GLN A 134 -6.81 -3.41 -17.98
N LEU A 135 -6.19 -3.25 -16.81
CA LEU A 135 -6.85 -3.00 -15.54
C LEU A 135 -6.41 -1.66 -14.92
N PRO A 136 -6.63 -0.53 -15.60
CA PRO A 136 -6.14 0.79 -15.18
C PRO A 136 -6.70 1.26 -13.83
N PHE A 137 -7.75 0.62 -13.34
CA PHE A 137 -8.37 0.92 -12.06
C PHE A 137 -7.71 0.22 -10.86
N MET A 138 -6.89 -0.81 -11.10
CA MET A 138 -6.13 -1.48 -10.03
C MET A 138 -4.95 -0.66 -9.56
N PHE A 139 -4.33 -0.02 -10.52
CA PHE A 139 -3.10 0.72 -10.36
C PHE A 139 -3.11 1.90 -11.31
N PRO A 140 -2.72 3.09 -10.87
CA PRO A 140 -2.50 4.20 -11.80
C PRO A 140 -1.57 3.74 -12.92
N ILE A 141 -1.99 3.94 -14.17
CA ILE A 141 -1.25 3.46 -15.34
C ILE A 141 0.17 4.02 -15.40
N GLU A 142 0.36 5.19 -14.84
CA GLU A 142 1.63 5.91 -14.74
C GLU A 142 2.65 5.17 -13.85
N LEU A 143 2.18 4.26 -13.01
CA LEU A 143 3.03 3.45 -12.11
C LEU A 143 3.44 2.11 -12.72
N HIS A 144 2.89 1.75 -13.87
CA HIS A 144 3.21 0.47 -14.53
C HIS A 144 4.68 0.33 -14.93
N ASP A 145 5.37 1.44 -15.12
CA ASP A 145 6.82 1.42 -15.38
C ASP A 145 7.65 1.19 -14.10
N ARG A 146 7.06 1.34 -12.92
CA ARG A 146 7.71 1.19 -11.61
C ARG A 146 7.39 -0.12 -10.92
N VAL A 147 6.26 -0.74 -11.28
CA VAL A 147 5.75 -1.99 -10.67
C VAL A 147 5.49 -3.02 -11.76
N GLU A 148 6.10 -4.17 -11.61
CA GLU A 148 5.81 -5.33 -12.44
C GLU A 148 4.74 -6.18 -11.76
N ILE A 149 3.69 -6.52 -12.51
CA ILE A 149 2.58 -7.35 -12.02
C ILE A 149 2.49 -8.58 -12.89
N GLU A 150 2.49 -9.76 -12.28
CA GLU A 150 2.34 -11.03 -12.95
C GLU A 150 1.21 -11.84 -12.33
N TRP A 151 0.30 -12.30 -13.17
CA TRP A 151 -0.80 -13.15 -12.73
C TRP A 151 -0.32 -14.57 -12.51
N ALA A 152 -0.49 -15.09 -11.31
CA ALA A 152 -0.22 -16.49 -10.98
C ALA A 152 -1.46 -17.38 -11.15
N SER A 153 -2.65 -16.79 -11.23
CA SER A 153 -3.89 -17.49 -11.59
C SER A 153 -4.12 -17.43 -13.11
N LYS A 154 -4.80 -18.42 -13.64
CA LYS A 154 -5.37 -18.34 -15.00
C LYS A 154 -6.27 -17.11 -15.03
N THR A 155 -6.16 -16.34 -16.02
CA THR A 155 -6.71 -15.02 -16.27
C THR A 155 -7.75 -14.45 -15.29
N PHE A 156 -7.65 -13.17 -14.99
CA PHE A 156 -8.61 -12.38 -14.22
C PHE A 156 -10.08 -12.56 -14.68
N PHE A 157 -10.30 -12.75 -15.99
CA PHE A 157 -11.63 -12.89 -16.58
C PHE A 157 -12.17 -14.31 -16.62
N GLU A 158 -11.31 -15.31 -16.43
CA GLU A 158 -11.69 -16.72 -16.45
C GLU A 158 -11.97 -17.28 -15.06
N GLY A 159 -12.21 -16.40 -14.06
CA GLY A 159 -12.38 -16.78 -12.68
C GLY A 159 -12.99 -18.18 -12.53
N SER A 160 -12.35 -19.07 -11.82
CA SER A 160 -12.87 -20.42 -11.60
C SER A 160 -13.96 -20.33 -10.55
N PRO A 161 -15.24 -20.46 -10.91
CA PRO A 161 -16.30 -20.54 -9.91
C PRO A 161 -15.95 -21.63 -8.89
N GLY A 162 -15.90 -21.28 -7.61
CA GLY A 162 -15.55 -22.23 -6.54
C GLY A 162 -14.07 -22.24 -6.14
N ASP A 163 -13.17 -21.49 -6.78
CA ASP A 163 -11.82 -21.30 -6.26
C ASP A 163 -11.89 -20.37 -5.03
N PRO A 164 -11.51 -20.83 -3.83
CA PRO A 164 -11.49 -20.00 -2.63
C PRO A 164 -10.47 -18.85 -2.69
N HIS A 165 -9.55 -18.90 -3.67
CA HIS A 165 -8.49 -17.90 -3.87
C HIS A 165 -8.40 -17.52 -5.36
N PRO A 166 -9.42 -16.86 -5.91
CA PRO A 166 -9.49 -16.60 -7.36
C PRO A 166 -8.38 -15.65 -7.85
N LEU A 167 -7.90 -14.75 -6.99
CA LEU A 167 -6.86 -13.79 -7.34
C LEU A 167 -5.51 -14.19 -6.74
N ARG A 168 -4.57 -14.53 -7.60
CA ARG A 168 -3.18 -14.77 -7.25
C ARG A 168 -2.31 -13.98 -8.21
N LEU A 169 -1.47 -13.12 -7.65
CA LEU A 169 -0.57 -12.31 -8.45
C LEU A 169 0.75 -12.09 -7.72
N TRP A 170 1.79 -11.87 -8.50
CA TRP A 170 3.07 -11.40 -8.03
C TRP A 170 3.21 -9.92 -8.36
N MET A 171 3.71 -9.16 -7.41
CA MET A 171 4.08 -7.76 -7.62
C MET A 171 5.54 -7.57 -7.25
N ARG A 172 6.27 -6.89 -8.13
CA ARG A 172 7.67 -6.54 -7.91
C ARG A 172 7.90 -5.08 -8.26
N VAL A 173 8.58 -4.37 -7.38
CA VAL A 173 9.01 -2.99 -7.63
C VAL A 173 10.39 -3.03 -8.29
N ARG A 174 10.55 -2.26 -9.36
CA ARG A 174 11.84 -2.10 -10.03
C ARG A 174 12.83 -1.40 -9.09
N GLY A 175 14.02 -1.97 -8.94
CA GLY A 175 15.01 -1.51 -7.97
C GLY A 175 14.71 -1.90 -6.52
N GLY A 176 13.70 -2.74 -6.28
CA GLY A 176 13.30 -3.17 -4.94
C GLY A 176 14.36 -3.96 -4.17
N GLU A 177 15.34 -4.52 -4.87
CA GLU A 177 16.50 -5.19 -4.27
C GLU A 177 17.44 -4.23 -3.51
N LEU A 178 17.39 -2.94 -3.82
CA LEU A 178 18.21 -1.90 -3.18
C LEU A 178 17.54 -1.31 -1.94
N LEU A 179 16.25 -1.61 -1.70
CA LEU A 179 15.50 -1.07 -0.59
C LEU A 179 15.92 -1.71 0.74
N ASP A 180 15.99 -0.88 1.77
CA ASP A 180 16.11 -1.35 3.14
C ASP A 180 14.76 -1.91 3.66
N GLU A 181 14.74 -2.41 4.89
CA GLU A 181 13.56 -3.06 5.45
C GLU A 181 12.39 -2.09 5.70
N ARG A 182 12.67 -0.84 6.10
CA ARG A 182 11.64 0.20 6.28
C ARG A 182 11.03 0.60 4.94
N GLU A 183 11.86 0.80 3.94
CA GLU A 183 11.45 1.12 2.57
C GLU A 183 10.62 0.00 1.96
N ARG A 184 11.00 -1.27 2.19
CA ARG A 184 10.18 -2.43 1.76
C ARG A 184 8.79 -2.42 2.38
N GLN A 185 8.67 -2.09 3.68
CA GLN A 185 7.38 -1.99 4.34
C GLN A 185 6.51 -0.86 3.78
N ILE A 186 7.11 0.30 3.47
CA ILE A 186 6.43 1.43 2.81
C ILE A 186 5.89 1.00 1.44
N VAL A 187 6.74 0.36 0.64
CA VAL A 187 6.35 -0.13 -0.69
C VAL A 187 5.27 -1.21 -0.59
N MET A 188 5.36 -2.14 0.36
CA MET A 188 4.33 -3.16 0.59
C MET A 188 2.99 -2.53 0.96
N ALA A 189 2.98 -1.50 1.82
CA ALA A 189 1.76 -0.77 2.17
C ALA A 189 1.13 -0.13 0.93
N PHE A 190 1.94 0.48 0.06
CA PHE A 190 1.48 1.06 -1.20
C PHE A 190 0.88 0.01 -2.15
N LEU A 191 1.56 -1.13 -2.33
CA LEU A 191 1.14 -2.18 -3.25
C LEU A 191 -0.14 -2.90 -2.81
N ALA A 192 -0.39 -2.96 -1.51
CA ALA A 192 -1.45 -3.77 -0.94
C ALA A 192 -2.87 -3.28 -1.27
N ASP A 193 -3.07 -2.00 -1.56
CA ASP A 193 -4.42 -1.45 -1.79
C ASP A 193 -5.03 -1.92 -3.12
N GLY A 194 -4.28 -1.93 -4.20
CA GLY A 194 -4.82 -2.18 -5.54
C GLY A 194 -5.51 -3.54 -5.73
N PRO A 195 -4.87 -4.66 -5.38
CA PRO A 195 -5.41 -5.98 -5.70
C PRO A 195 -6.60 -6.40 -4.84
N LEU A 196 -6.74 -5.87 -3.62
CA LEU A 196 -7.74 -6.37 -2.67
C LEU A 196 -9.17 -6.12 -3.12
N ALA A 197 -9.45 -4.96 -3.69
CA ALA A 197 -10.78 -4.61 -4.20
C ALA A 197 -11.24 -5.55 -5.33
N LEU A 198 -10.29 -6.09 -6.10
CA LEU A 198 -10.59 -6.99 -7.21
C LEU A 198 -11.17 -8.33 -6.78
N ASN A 199 -10.81 -8.83 -5.60
CA ASN A 199 -11.37 -10.08 -5.10
C ASN A 199 -12.91 -10.04 -5.03
N SER A 200 -13.47 -8.93 -4.59
CA SER A 200 -14.93 -8.74 -4.54
C SER A 200 -15.54 -8.74 -5.94
N ILE A 201 -14.91 -8.02 -6.85
CA ILE A 201 -15.40 -7.85 -8.22
C ILE A 201 -15.38 -9.18 -8.98
N ILE A 202 -14.26 -9.92 -8.90
CA ILE A 202 -14.11 -11.22 -9.56
C ILE A 202 -15.11 -12.23 -9.02
N HIS A 203 -15.24 -12.29 -7.70
CA HIS A 203 -16.11 -13.27 -7.06
C HIS A 203 -17.59 -13.08 -7.40
N HIS A 204 -18.01 -11.85 -7.54
CA HIS A 204 -19.41 -11.51 -7.83
C HIS A 204 -19.71 -11.32 -9.32
N GLY A 205 -18.69 -11.36 -10.19
CA GLY A 205 -18.86 -11.15 -11.63
C GLY A 205 -19.46 -9.78 -11.97
N VAL A 206 -19.18 -8.77 -11.14
CA VAL A 206 -19.77 -7.44 -11.28
C VAL A 206 -19.08 -6.67 -12.40
N PRO A 207 -19.83 -6.13 -13.38
CA PRO A 207 -19.25 -5.33 -14.45
C PRO A 207 -18.65 -4.03 -13.91
N MET A 208 -17.40 -3.74 -14.28
CA MET A 208 -16.67 -2.55 -13.84
C MET A 208 -17.14 -1.24 -14.48
N ASP A 209 -17.82 -1.32 -15.61
CA ASP A 209 -18.40 -0.17 -16.31
C ASP A 209 -19.63 0.39 -15.61
N THR A 210 -20.32 -0.44 -14.84
CA THR A 210 -21.58 -0.08 -14.16
C THR A 210 -21.43 0.07 -12.64
N HIS A 211 -20.33 -0.42 -12.06
CA HIS A 211 -20.10 -0.39 -10.61
C HIS A 211 -18.79 0.31 -10.27
N ARG A 212 -18.83 1.10 -9.21
CA ARG A 212 -17.63 1.74 -8.64
C ARG A 212 -17.44 1.21 -7.23
N GLY A 213 -16.20 0.80 -6.93
CA GLY A 213 -15.77 0.42 -5.60
C GLY A 213 -14.79 1.46 -5.05
N ALA A 214 -14.82 1.63 -3.73
CA ALA A 214 -13.81 2.38 -3.01
C ALA A 214 -13.49 1.63 -1.71
N SER A 215 -12.21 1.57 -1.36
CA SER A 215 -11.79 1.06 -0.06
C SER A 215 -12.29 2.00 1.04
N ILE A 216 -12.87 1.44 2.11
CA ILE A 216 -13.27 2.19 3.30
C ILE A 216 -12.13 2.18 4.30
N ASP A 217 -11.50 1.02 4.49
CA ASP A 217 -10.37 0.83 5.39
C ASP A 217 -9.46 -0.29 4.90
N GLN A 218 -8.26 -0.32 5.43
CA GLN A 218 -7.28 -1.38 5.19
C GLN A 218 -6.40 -1.61 6.40
N ALA A 219 -6.23 -2.88 6.77
CA ALA A 219 -5.31 -3.29 7.82
C ALA A 219 -4.23 -4.24 7.27
N ALA A 220 -3.03 -4.16 7.82
CA ALA A 220 -1.94 -5.06 7.49
C ALA A 220 -1.10 -5.40 8.73
N TRP A 221 -0.56 -6.63 8.72
CA TRP A 221 0.40 -7.13 9.71
C TRP A 221 1.65 -7.60 8.98
N PHE A 222 2.79 -7.04 9.36
CA PHE A 222 4.09 -7.42 8.81
C PHE A 222 4.66 -8.59 9.61
N HIS A 223 4.67 -9.76 9.01
CA HIS A 223 5.27 -10.97 9.56
C HIS A 223 6.67 -11.18 8.97
N ARG A 224 7.53 -11.82 9.72
CA ARG A 224 8.90 -12.15 9.31
C ARG A 224 9.08 -13.64 9.26
#